data_e7306a037ea6253378b853070609e354
#
_entry.id   e7306a037ea6253378b853070609e354
#
_cell.length_a   1.000
_cell.length_b   1.000
_cell.length_c   1.000
_cell.angle_alpha   90.00
_cell.angle_beta   90.00
_cell.angle_gamma   90.00
#
_symmetry.space_group_name_H-M   'P 1'
#
loop_
_entity.id
_entity.type
_entity.pdbx_description
1 polymer ?
#
loop_
_entity_poly.entity_id
_entity_poly.type
_entity_poly.pdbx_seq_one_letter_code
_entity_poly.pdbx_strand_id
1 'polypeptide(L)'
;MDVTADTSQKLPAELRYEAELARLREGDQDPKPAGWALSPRAVRRFILGDKALQVSRKFYGDDPLVDRCIVVLMGHQGLMLVGEPGTAKSLLSELLAAAISGNSRLVVQGSAGVIEDHLRYGWNYALLLAEGPSERALIPSPVLTAMQGGQIARIEELTRCAPEVQDAMISLLSEKTVAMPELGAGREVRAERGFNVIATANLRDLGVNEMSSALKRRFNFETVAPIADAAFEKELIARQVGERMAEYDLKADLPEDVLDVVVSVFRDLRTGRAEDGAVVAQPKSVMSTAEAVNVAHGALLDASYLSGDAPTGAHVARQLRGVVFKDDADDARKLRAYVDTIARARGRKSRAWAAFHKAAKDDD
;
A
#
# COMPACT_ATOMS: atom_id res chain seq x y z
N MET A 1 19.78 -25.07 15.29
CA MET A 1 20.03 -23.66 15.00
C MET A 1 18.73 -22.95 15.31
N ASP A 2 18.68 -22.24 16.43
CA ASP A 2 17.54 -21.44 16.78
C ASP A 2 17.35 -20.38 15.69
N VAL A 3 16.26 -20.48 14.97
CA VAL A 3 15.79 -19.40 14.09
C VAL A 3 15.36 -18.29 15.05
N THR A 4 16.26 -17.33 15.30
CA THR A 4 15.90 -16.11 16.01
C THR A 4 14.73 -15.50 15.26
N ALA A 5 13.58 -15.42 15.91
CA ALA A 5 12.40 -14.77 15.34
C ALA A 5 12.83 -13.38 14.84
N ASP A 6 12.54 -13.07 13.58
CA ASP A 6 12.84 -11.76 13.01
C ASP A 6 12.03 -10.72 13.79
N THR A 7 12.73 -9.86 14.52
CA THR A 7 12.15 -8.81 15.35
C THR A 7 11.87 -7.52 14.57
N SER A 8 11.93 -7.57 13.23
CA SER A 8 11.66 -6.41 12.38
C SER A 8 10.22 -5.93 12.55
N GLN A 9 10.04 -4.63 12.72
CA GLN A 9 8.71 -4.01 12.89
C GLN A 9 7.78 -4.25 11.70
N LYS A 10 8.32 -4.44 10.48
CA LYS A 10 7.54 -4.73 9.28
C LYS A 10 8.26 -5.76 8.42
N LEU A 11 7.73 -6.98 8.38
CA LEU A 11 8.20 -8.01 7.47
C LEU A 11 7.69 -7.77 6.04
N PRO A 12 8.50 -8.04 5.00
CA PRO A 12 8.01 -8.08 3.63
C PRO A 12 6.99 -9.21 3.45
N ALA A 13 6.10 -9.07 2.46
CA ALA A 13 4.97 -9.98 2.29
C ALA A 13 5.37 -11.45 2.12
N GLU A 14 6.48 -11.73 1.43
CA GLU A 14 6.99 -13.10 1.25
C GLU A 14 7.40 -13.78 2.55
N LEU A 15 7.85 -13.02 3.56
CA LEU A 15 8.19 -13.56 4.89
C LEU A 15 6.95 -13.60 5.79
N ARG A 16 6.15 -12.52 5.79
CA ARG A 16 4.92 -12.44 6.58
C ARG A 16 3.94 -13.57 6.29
N TYR A 17 3.84 -13.98 5.02
CA TYR A 17 2.91 -15.00 4.55
C TYR A 17 3.62 -16.26 4.04
N GLU A 18 4.82 -16.55 4.55
CA GLU A 18 5.67 -17.65 4.10
C GLU A 18 4.94 -18.99 4.09
N ALA A 19 4.24 -19.33 5.18
CA ALA A 19 3.49 -20.58 5.31
C ALA A 19 2.37 -20.71 4.27
N GLU A 20 1.68 -19.61 3.92
CA GLU A 20 0.63 -19.62 2.91
C GLU A 20 1.22 -19.75 1.50
N LEU A 21 2.31 -19.05 1.23
CA LEU A 21 3.04 -19.16 -0.04
C LEU A 21 3.61 -20.56 -0.24
N ALA A 22 4.12 -21.22 0.82
CA ALA A 22 4.60 -22.61 0.76
C ALA A 22 3.47 -23.57 0.37
N ARG A 23 2.31 -23.50 1.05
CA ARG A 23 1.14 -24.32 0.72
C ARG A 23 0.66 -24.13 -0.72
N LEU A 24 0.66 -22.88 -1.20
CA LEU A 24 0.30 -22.59 -2.57
C LEU A 24 1.30 -23.20 -3.57
N ARG A 25 2.61 -23.12 -3.30
CA ARG A 25 3.66 -23.70 -4.17
C ARG A 25 3.53 -25.23 -4.27
N GLU A 26 3.28 -25.88 -3.15
CA GLU A 26 3.14 -27.34 -3.09
C GLU A 26 1.91 -27.85 -3.89
N GLY A 27 0.81 -27.10 -3.84
CA GLY A 27 -0.43 -27.45 -4.53
C GLY A 27 -0.57 -26.92 -5.96
N ASP A 28 0.37 -26.12 -6.45
CA ASP A 28 0.25 -25.38 -7.71
C ASP A 28 0.69 -26.21 -8.92
N GLN A 29 -0.28 -26.86 -9.56
CA GLN A 29 -0.11 -27.66 -10.78
C GLN A 29 -0.51 -26.89 -12.06
N ASP A 30 -0.97 -25.65 -11.93
CA ASP A 30 -1.40 -24.83 -13.06
C ASP A 30 -0.17 -24.32 -13.87
N PRO A 31 -0.35 -24.01 -15.18
CA PRO A 31 0.71 -23.44 -16.00
C PRO A 31 1.27 -22.14 -15.42
N LYS A 32 2.60 -22.02 -15.39
CA LYS A 32 3.30 -20.83 -14.89
C LYS A 32 3.96 -20.06 -16.03
N PRO A 33 3.79 -18.74 -16.09
CA PRO A 33 4.64 -17.89 -16.94
C PRO A 33 6.11 -18.09 -16.57
N ALA A 34 6.99 -17.99 -17.57
CA ALA A 34 8.42 -18.14 -17.32
C ALA A 34 8.94 -17.10 -16.31
N GLY A 35 9.69 -17.54 -15.32
CA GLY A 35 10.22 -16.71 -14.24
C GLY A 35 9.26 -16.48 -13.06
N TRP A 36 8.00 -16.94 -13.13
CA TRP A 36 7.05 -16.81 -12.04
C TRP A 36 7.19 -17.93 -11.00
N ALA A 37 7.17 -17.56 -9.72
CA ALA A 37 7.18 -18.52 -8.60
C ALA A 37 5.85 -19.28 -8.47
N LEU A 38 4.72 -18.61 -8.72
CA LEU A 38 3.37 -19.16 -8.67
C LEU A 38 2.65 -18.99 -10.01
N SER A 39 1.71 -19.88 -10.30
CA SER A 39 0.80 -19.71 -11.42
C SER A 39 -0.14 -18.50 -11.23
N PRO A 40 -0.70 -17.93 -12.29
CA PRO A 40 -1.66 -16.82 -12.19
C PRO A 40 -2.84 -17.12 -11.26
N ARG A 41 -3.34 -18.36 -11.25
CA ARG A 41 -4.41 -18.79 -10.35
C ARG A 41 -3.96 -18.85 -8.90
N ALA A 42 -2.74 -19.31 -8.63
CA ALA A 42 -2.18 -19.34 -7.29
C ALA A 42 -1.87 -17.92 -6.78
N VAL A 43 -1.37 -17.01 -7.64
CA VAL A 43 -1.22 -15.58 -7.31
C VAL A 43 -2.58 -14.97 -6.91
N ARG A 44 -3.63 -15.24 -7.67
CA ARG A 44 -5.00 -14.80 -7.34
C ARG A 44 -5.45 -15.31 -5.97
N ARG A 45 -5.28 -16.62 -5.71
CA ARG A 45 -5.63 -17.25 -4.42
C ARG A 45 -4.84 -16.64 -3.27
N PHE A 46 -3.57 -16.33 -3.47
CA PHE A 46 -2.74 -15.68 -2.46
C PHE A 46 -3.32 -14.31 -2.05
N ILE A 47 -3.77 -13.53 -3.01
CA ILE A 47 -4.24 -12.14 -2.78
C ILE A 47 -5.69 -12.13 -2.27
N LEU A 48 -6.59 -12.90 -2.91
CA LEU A 48 -8.02 -12.87 -2.62
C LEU A 48 -8.44 -13.91 -1.57
N GLY A 49 -7.52 -14.78 -1.17
CA GLY A 49 -7.76 -15.85 -0.21
C GLY A 49 -8.33 -17.13 -0.83
N ASP A 50 -8.11 -18.23 -0.14
CA ASP A 50 -8.66 -19.54 -0.44
C ASP A 50 -8.89 -20.32 0.87
N LYS A 51 -10.14 -20.50 1.26
CA LYS A 51 -10.50 -21.16 2.52
C LYS A 51 -10.07 -22.65 2.54
N ALA A 52 -10.14 -23.33 1.40
CA ALA A 52 -9.77 -24.74 1.31
C ALA A 52 -8.27 -24.95 1.54
N LEU A 53 -7.44 -23.99 1.11
CA LEU A 53 -5.99 -24.00 1.30
C LEU A 53 -5.55 -23.22 2.54
N GLN A 54 -6.47 -22.74 3.36
CA GLN A 54 -6.19 -21.92 4.53
C GLN A 54 -5.31 -20.69 4.17
N VAL A 55 -5.63 -20.05 3.04
CA VAL A 55 -5.00 -18.81 2.60
C VAL A 55 -5.93 -17.65 2.93
N SER A 56 -5.45 -16.71 3.72
CA SER A 56 -6.21 -15.54 4.14
C SER A 56 -6.40 -14.54 2.98
N ARG A 57 -7.53 -13.83 2.97
CA ARG A 57 -7.73 -12.69 2.06
C ARG A 57 -6.85 -11.53 2.52
N LYS A 58 -6.13 -10.89 1.59
CA LYS A 58 -5.18 -9.80 1.89
C LYS A 58 -5.56 -8.49 1.23
N PHE A 59 -6.25 -8.56 0.10
CA PHE A 59 -6.75 -7.38 -0.60
C PHE A 59 -8.28 -7.30 -0.54
N TYR A 60 -8.79 -6.17 -0.08
CA TYR A 60 -10.21 -5.86 0.05
C TYR A 60 -10.58 -4.75 -0.93
N GLY A 61 -11.23 -5.11 -2.03
CA GLY A 61 -11.58 -4.20 -3.10
C GLY A 61 -12.28 -4.95 -4.23
N ASP A 62 -12.09 -4.50 -5.47
CA ASP A 62 -12.64 -5.12 -6.66
C ASP A 62 -11.81 -6.36 -7.05
N ASP A 63 -12.37 -7.57 -6.90
CA ASP A 63 -11.69 -8.81 -7.27
C ASP A 63 -11.27 -8.86 -8.76
N PRO A 64 -12.10 -8.44 -9.73
CA PRO A 64 -11.70 -8.31 -11.13
C PRO A 64 -10.48 -7.39 -11.36
N LEU A 65 -10.23 -6.39 -10.51
CA LEU A 65 -9.01 -5.58 -10.57
C LEU A 65 -7.76 -6.44 -10.41
N VAL A 66 -7.77 -7.36 -9.44
CA VAL A 66 -6.64 -8.26 -9.19
C VAL A 66 -6.40 -9.16 -10.41
N ASP A 67 -7.48 -9.68 -11.01
CA ASP A 67 -7.40 -10.50 -12.20
C ASP A 67 -6.76 -9.73 -13.38
N ARG A 68 -7.18 -8.48 -13.62
CA ARG A 68 -6.59 -7.62 -14.66
C ARG A 68 -5.11 -7.31 -14.38
N CYS A 69 -4.75 -7.00 -13.13
CA CYS A 69 -3.35 -6.77 -12.74
C CYS A 69 -2.47 -8.00 -13.05
N ILE A 70 -2.95 -9.21 -12.73
CA ILE A 70 -2.23 -10.45 -13.02
C ILE A 70 -2.05 -10.63 -14.53
N VAL A 71 -3.11 -10.40 -15.33
CA VAL A 71 -3.04 -10.50 -16.79
C VAL A 71 -2.05 -9.50 -17.38
N VAL A 72 -2.05 -8.26 -16.92
CA VAL A 72 -1.10 -7.22 -17.37
C VAL A 72 0.34 -7.66 -17.12
N LEU A 73 0.63 -8.21 -15.93
CA LEU A 73 1.99 -8.63 -15.55
C LEU A 73 2.48 -9.88 -16.30
N MET A 74 1.59 -10.67 -16.90
CA MET A 74 1.98 -11.73 -17.85
C MET A 74 2.39 -11.17 -19.21
N GLY A 75 1.99 -9.93 -19.52
CA GLY A 75 2.26 -9.25 -20.77
C GLY A 75 3.60 -8.50 -20.80
N HIS A 76 3.71 -7.58 -21.77
CA HIS A 76 4.93 -6.80 -21.98
C HIS A 76 4.89 -5.40 -21.37
N GLN A 77 3.68 -4.89 -21.07
CA GLN A 77 3.51 -3.57 -20.47
C GLN A 77 3.73 -3.64 -18.96
N GLY A 78 4.24 -2.54 -18.39
CA GLY A 78 4.25 -2.35 -16.94
C GLY A 78 2.82 -2.15 -16.39
N LEU A 79 2.61 -2.42 -15.12
CA LEU A 79 1.36 -2.15 -14.40
C LEU A 79 1.48 -0.81 -13.66
N MET A 80 0.55 0.11 -13.92
CA MET A 80 0.41 1.36 -13.18
C MET A 80 -0.82 1.33 -12.29
N LEU A 81 -0.63 1.26 -10.98
CA LEU A 81 -1.71 1.35 -10.00
C LEU A 81 -1.95 2.83 -9.64
N VAL A 82 -3.10 3.34 -9.98
CA VAL A 82 -3.51 4.73 -9.67
C VAL A 82 -4.67 4.75 -8.68
N GLY A 83 -4.80 5.82 -7.94
CA GLY A 83 -5.90 5.98 -6.97
C GLY A 83 -5.56 6.99 -5.88
N GLU A 84 -6.51 7.26 -5.02
CA GLU A 84 -6.32 8.17 -3.88
C GLU A 84 -5.31 7.62 -2.87
N PRO A 85 -4.71 8.47 -2.02
CA PRO A 85 -3.88 8.01 -0.91
C PRO A 85 -4.64 7.03 -0.02
N GLY A 86 -3.94 5.99 0.48
CA GLY A 86 -4.52 5.02 1.41
C GLY A 86 -5.49 3.99 0.80
N THR A 87 -5.58 3.87 -0.54
CA THR A 87 -6.38 2.84 -1.22
C THR A 87 -5.67 1.49 -1.38
N ALA A 88 -4.58 1.26 -0.66
CA ALA A 88 -3.82 0.00 -0.67
C ALA A 88 -3.07 -0.33 -1.98
N LYS A 89 -2.74 0.67 -2.83
CA LYS A 89 -1.92 0.48 -4.05
C LYS A 89 -0.58 -0.20 -3.75
N SER A 90 0.16 0.33 -2.77
CA SER A 90 1.47 -0.21 -2.37
C SER A 90 1.36 -1.61 -1.76
N LEU A 91 0.27 -1.91 -1.03
CA LEU A 91 0.01 -3.26 -0.54
C LEU A 91 -0.24 -4.23 -1.71
N LEU A 92 -1.08 -3.85 -2.68
CA LEU A 92 -1.35 -4.71 -3.84
C LEU A 92 -0.08 -4.94 -4.67
N SER A 93 0.75 -3.91 -4.87
CA SER A 93 2.04 -4.04 -5.56
C SER A 93 2.99 -4.98 -4.81
N GLU A 94 3.05 -4.89 -3.48
CA GLU A 94 3.86 -5.76 -2.62
C GLU A 94 3.40 -7.23 -2.71
N LEU A 95 2.09 -7.47 -2.59
CA LEU A 95 1.51 -8.82 -2.67
C LEU A 95 1.74 -9.47 -4.04
N LEU A 96 1.56 -8.71 -5.13
CA LEU A 96 1.81 -9.18 -6.49
C LEU A 96 3.29 -9.57 -6.67
N ALA A 97 4.21 -8.70 -6.25
CA ALA A 97 5.65 -8.97 -6.37
C ALA A 97 6.08 -10.19 -5.52
N ALA A 98 5.59 -10.30 -4.29
CA ALA A 98 5.86 -11.45 -3.41
C ALA A 98 5.34 -12.77 -4.00
N ALA A 99 4.13 -12.78 -4.55
CA ALA A 99 3.54 -13.99 -5.12
C ALA A 99 4.17 -14.40 -6.47
N ILE A 100 4.49 -13.41 -7.31
CA ILE A 100 5.04 -13.63 -8.66
C ILE A 100 6.53 -13.99 -8.59
N SER A 101 7.31 -13.19 -7.84
CA SER A 101 8.78 -13.26 -7.84
C SER A 101 9.37 -13.88 -6.58
N GLY A 102 8.57 -14.13 -5.54
CA GLY A 102 9.06 -14.55 -4.23
C GLY A 102 9.86 -13.45 -3.52
N ASN A 103 9.80 -12.21 -4.01
CA ASN A 103 10.56 -11.08 -3.48
C ASN A 103 9.81 -9.77 -3.75
N SER A 104 9.43 -9.06 -2.70
CA SER A 104 8.74 -7.77 -2.79
C SER A 104 9.65 -6.57 -2.48
N ARG A 105 10.95 -6.81 -2.21
CA ARG A 105 11.88 -5.80 -1.71
C ARG A 105 12.60 -5.00 -2.79
N LEU A 106 12.47 -5.38 -4.06
CA LEU A 106 13.05 -4.64 -5.17
C LEU A 106 12.21 -3.41 -5.46
N VAL A 107 12.35 -2.40 -4.62
CA VAL A 107 11.50 -1.19 -4.62
C VAL A 107 12.33 0.08 -4.70
N VAL A 108 11.87 1.03 -5.51
CA VAL A 108 12.34 2.42 -5.56
C VAL A 108 11.18 3.31 -5.09
N GLN A 109 11.42 4.10 -4.04
CA GLN A 109 10.46 5.08 -3.57
C GLN A 109 10.63 6.39 -4.34
N GLY A 110 9.65 6.77 -5.12
CA GLY A 110 9.62 8.02 -5.89
C GLY A 110 9.59 9.24 -4.98
N SER A 111 10.45 10.18 -5.30
CA SER A 111 10.54 11.49 -4.65
C SER A 111 11.29 12.47 -5.58
N ALA A 112 11.27 13.77 -5.25
CA ALA A 112 12.04 14.77 -5.97
C ALA A 112 13.57 14.56 -5.91
N GLY A 113 14.06 13.78 -4.94
CA GLY A 113 15.49 13.45 -4.79
C GLY A 113 15.94 12.19 -5.55
N VAL A 114 15.03 11.50 -6.22
CA VAL A 114 15.39 10.33 -7.04
C VAL A 114 16.07 10.79 -8.31
N ILE A 115 17.19 10.18 -8.65
CA ILE A 115 17.94 10.39 -9.89
C ILE A 115 17.92 9.11 -10.75
N GLU A 116 18.36 9.20 -11.99
CA GLU A 116 18.35 8.07 -12.93
C GLU A 116 19.13 6.85 -12.41
N ASP A 117 20.22 7.09 -11.68
CA ASP A 117 21.06 6.01 -11.10
C ASP A 117 20.25 5.10 -10.16
N HIS A 118 19.23 5.63 -9.48
CA HIS A 118 18.36 4.82 -8.62
C HIS A 118 17.46 3.85 -9.41
N LEU A 119 17.28 4.09 -10.72
CA LEU A 119 16.55 3.21 -11.63
C LEU A 119 17.46 2.26 -12.41
N ARG A 120 18.69 2.68 -12.70
CA ARG A 120 19.65 1.93 -13.52
C ARG A 120 20.73 1.29 -12.65
N TYR A 121 21.79 2.01 -12.37
CA TYR A 121 22.91 1.60 -11.52
C TYR A 121 23.69 2.82 -11.05
N GLY A 122 24.36 2.69 -9.94
CA GLY A 122 25.32 3.68 -9.45
C GLY A 122 26.73 3.07 -9.35
N TRP A 123 27.65 3.85 -8.80
CA TRP A 123 29.04 3.45 -8.66
C TRP A 123 29.49 3.53 -7.21
N ASN A 124 30.27 2.54 -6.78
CA ASN A 124 31.09 2.68 -5.60
C ASN A 124 32.29 3.57 -5.95
N TYR A 125 32.23 4.83 -5.59
CA TYR A 125 33.22 5.84 -5.96
C TYR A 125 34.63 5.51 -5.47
N ALA A 126 34.79 4.84 -4.31
CA ALA A 126 36.10 4.43 -3.81
C ALA A 126 36.74 3.39 -4.75
N LEU A 127 35.98 2.39 -5.20
CA LEU A 127 36.45 1.40 -6.16
C LEU A 127 36.64 2.00 -7.55
N LEU A 128 35.73 2.88 -7.97
CA LEU A 128 35.82 3.56 -9.27
C LEU A 128 37.11 4.38 -9.40
N LEU A 129 37.51 5.10 -8.33
CA LEU A 129 38.72 5.88 -8.30
C LEU A 129 40.00 5.01 -8.23
N ALA A 130 39.92 3.86 -7.55
CA ALA A 130 41.06 2.97 -7.37
C ALA A 130 41.32 2.05 -8.56
N GLU A 131 40.26 1.53 -9.18
CA GLU A 131 40.33 0.43 -10.19
C GLU A 131 39.74 0.82 -11.55
N GLY A 132 39.11 2.00 -11.65
CA GLY A 132 38.33 2.38 -12.83
C GLY A 132 36.95 1.70 -12.88
N PRO A 133 36.19 1.95 -13.98
CA PRO A 133 34.91 1.30 -14.18
C PRO A 133 35.06 -0.22 -14.29
N SER A 134 34.37 -0.93 -13.39
CA SER A 134 34.41 -2.40 -13.31
C SER A 134 33.10 -2.94 -12.77
N GLU A 135 32.79 -4.21 -13.06
CA GLU A 135 31.61 -4.88 -12.48
C GLU A 135 31.63 -4.87 -10.94
N ARG A 136 32.82 -4.86 -10.34
CA ARG A 136 32.99 -4.77 -8.89
C ARG A 136 32.66 -3.40 -8.31
N ALA A 137 32.89 -2.34 -9.09
CA ALA A 137 32.57 -0.97 -8.71
C ALA A 137 31.11 -0.61 -8.98
N LEU A 138 30.39 -1.41 -9.77
CA LEU A 138 28.98 -1.20 -10.11
C LEU A 138 28.07 -1.53 -8.93
N ILE A 139 27.13 -0.65 -8.62
CA ILE A 139 26.06 -0.85 -7.63
C ILE A 139 24.73 -0.96 -8.39
N PRO A 140 24.16 -2.17 -8.53
CA PRO A 140 22.90 -2.33 -9.24
C PRO A 140 21.76 -1.69 -8.44
N SER A 141 20.86 -1.01 -9.16
CA SER A 141 19.59 -0.55 -8.58
C SER A 141 18.65 -1.73 -8.30
N PRO A 142 17.57 -1.52 -7.52
CA PRO A 142 16.50 -2.52 -7.40
C PRO A 142 15.92 -2.92 -8.75
N VAL A 143 15.78 -1.99 -9.70
CA VAL A 143 15.26 -2.27 -11.05
C VAL A 143 16.23 -3.15 -11.84
N LEU A 144 17.52 -2.80 -11.85
CA LEU A 144 18.54 -3.61 -12.53
C LEU A 144 18.64 -5.02 -11.93
N THR A 145 18.58 -5.12 -10.60
CA THR A 145 18.56 -6.41 -9.89
C THR A 145 17.34 -7.23 -10.32
N ALA A 146 16.17 -6.60 -10.42
CA ALA A 146 14.97 -7.26 -10.90
C ALA A 146 15.10 -7.74 -12.35
N MET A 147 15.71 -6.93 -13.23
CA MET A 147 15.98 -7.32 -14.62
C MET A 147 16.88 -8.56 -14.70
N GLN A 148 17.97 -8.57 -13.94
CA GLN A 148 18.93 -9.68 -13.91
C GLN A 148 18.34 -10.98 -13.34
N GLY A 149 17.39 -10.85 -12.40
CA GLY A 149 16.74 -11.98 -11.74
C GLY A 149 15.39 -12.41 -12.35
N GLY A 150 14.91 -11.73 -13.41
CA GLY A 150 13.58 -12.00 -13.97
C GLY A 150 12.45 -11.76 -12.96
N GLN A 151 12.57 -10.72 -12.14
CA GLN A 151 11.68 -10.43 -11.03
C GLN A 151 10.84 -9.17 -11.28
N ILE A 152 9.85 -8.93 -10.43
CA ILE A 152 9.06 -7.70 -10.44
C ILE A 152 9.84 -6.59 -9.72
N ALA A 153 10.10 -5.48 -10.43
CA ALA A 153 10.52 -4.22 -9.81
C ALA A 153 9.31 -3.38 -9.42
N ARG A 154 9.36 -2.74 -8.25
CA ARG A 154 8.31 -1.86 -7.75
C ARG A 154 8.81 -0.42 -7.72
N ILE A 155 8.01 0.51 -8.25
CA ILE A 155 8.30 1.94 -8.19
C ILE A 155 7.11 2.63 -7.54
N GLU A 156 7.26 2.96 -6.27
CA GLU A 156 6.21 3.62 -5.50
C GLU A 156 6.22 5.12 -5.77
N GLU A 157 5.03 5.70 -5.98
CA GLU A 157 4.84 7.15 -6.22
C GLU A 157 5.68 7.71 -7.40
N LEU A 158 5.72 7.01 -8.54
CA LEU A 158 6.52 7.37 -9.71
C LEU A 158 6.34 8.84 -10.14
N THR A 159 5.14 9.38 -10.05
CA THR A 159 4.82 10.77 -10.41
C THR A 159 5.47 11.83 -9.51
N ARG A 160 6.07 11.45 -8.38
CA ARG A 160 6.89 12.36 -7.55
C ARG A 160 8.33 12.52 -8.06
N CYS A 161 8.77 11.64 -8.95
CA CYS A 161 10.07 11.77 -9.61
C CYS A 161 10.04 12.92 -10.63
N ALA A 162 11.19 13.54 -10.86
CA ALA A 162 11.35 14.51 -11.95
C ALA A 162 11.01 13.88 -13.31
N PRO A 163 10.53 14.67 -14.30
CA PRO A 163 10.14 14.14 -15.61
C PRO A 163 11.26 13.37 -16.32
N GLU A 164 12.50 13.81 -16.18
CA GLU A 164 13.68 13.18 -16.79
C GLU A 164 13.89 11.77 -16.22
N VAL A 165 13.69 11.60 -14.90
CA VAL A 165 13.78 10.30 -14.22
C VAL A 165 12.62 9.39 -14.64
N GLN A 166 11.41 9.94 -14.80
CA GLN A 166 10.27 9.18 -15.31
C GLN A 166 10.54 8.69 -16.73
N ASP A 167 11.10 9.53 -17.60
CA ASP A 167 11.38 9.18 -19.00
C ASP A 167 12.51 8.13 -19.14
N ALA A 168 13.44 8.03 -18.17
CA ALA A 168 14.40 6.93 -18.11
C ALA A 168 13.72 5.54 -18.07
N MET A 169 12.49 5.46 -17.56
CA MET A 169 11.70 4.22 -17.57
C MET A 169 11.26 3.78 -18.98
N ILE A 170 11.23 4.68 -19.96
CA ILE A 170 10.76 4.37 -21.32
C ILE A 170 11.60 3.26 -21.93
N SER A 171 12.94 3.39 -21.90
CA SER A 171 13.85 2.37 -22.43
C SER A 171 13.77 1.06 -21.64
N LEU A 172 13.71 1.13 -20.31
CA LEU A 172 13.59 -0.02 -19.43
C LEU A 172 12.34 -0.87 -19.73
N LEU A 173 11.22 -0.19 -20.02
CA LEU A 173 9.95 -0.87 -20.32
C LEU A 173 9.85 -1.35 -21.77
N SER A 174 10.41 -0.59 -22.73
CA SER A 174 10.31 -0.92 -24.17
C SER A 174 11.32 -1.95 -24.60
N GLU A 175 12.60 -1.66 -24.38
CA GLU A 175 13.71 -2.49 -24.87
C GLU A 175 14.08 -3.59 -23.87
N LYS A 176 13.71 -3.39 -22.61
CA LYS A 176 14.07 -4.25 -21.48
C LYS A 176 15.59 -4.49 -21.41
N THR A 177 16.35 -3.43 -21.70
CA THR A 177 17.81 -3.42 -21.68
C THR A 177 18.34 -2.19 -20.95
N VAL A 178 19.50 -2.34 -20.33
CA VAL A 178 20.28 -1.25 -19.73
C VAL A 178 21.69 -1.30 -20.33
N ALA A 179 22.05 -0.29 -21.11
CA ALA A 179 23.41 -0.14 -21.62
C ALA A 179 24.35 0.35 -20.50
N MET A 180 25.57 -0.18 -20.47
CA MET A 180 26.64 0.15 -19.53
C MET A 180 27.93 0.50 -20.28
N PRO A 181 27.96 1.65 -20.98
CA PRO A 181 29.07 2.02 -21.86
C PRO A 181 30.41 2.17 -21.11
N GLU A 182 30.37 2.48 -19.81
CA GLU A 182 31.54 2.62 -18.95
C GLU A 182 32.28 1.28 -18.76
N LEU A 183 31.58 0.14 -18.88
CA LEU A 183 32.19 -1.19 -18.81
C LEU A 183 32.70 -1.69 -20.16
N GLY A 184 32.63 -0.86 -21.20
CA GLY A 184 33.11 -1.17 -22.54
C GLY A 184 32.02 -1.17 -23.60
N ALA A 185 32.41 -1.03 -24.85
CA ALA A 185 31.50 -0.95 -25.99
C ALA A 185 30.62 -2.20 -26.10
N GLY A 186 29.29 -1.97 -26.21
CA GLY A 186 28.29 -3.03 -26.35
C GLY A 186 27.95 -3.77 -25.07
N ARG A 187 28.45 -3.34 -23.90
CA ARG A 187 28.01 -3.92 -22.61
C ARG A 187 26.61 -3.47 -22.31
N GLU A 188 25.71 -4.43 -22.12
CA GLU A 188 24.32 -4.21 -21.75
C GLU A 188 23.82 -5.34 -20.88
N VAL A 189 22.86 -5.06 -20.02
CA VAL A 189 22.04 -6.05 -19.31
C VAL A 189 20.70 -6.14 -20.00
N ARG A 190 20.29 -7.33 -20.37
CA ARG A 190 18.97 -7.65 -20.88
C ARG A 190 18.15 -8.28 -19.78
N ALA A 191 16.87 -7.91 -19.71
CA ALA A 191 15.99 -8.47 -18.68
C ALA A 191 15.74 -9.96 -18.91
N GLU A 192 15.89 -10.73 -17.86
CA GLU A 192 15.50 -12.14 -17.81
C GLU A 192 13.98 -12.31 -17.87
N ARG A 193 13.52 -13.48 -18.31
CA ARG A 193 12.09 -13.82 -18.39
C ARG A 193 11.45 -13.73 -17.02
N GLY A 194 10.28 -13.10 -16.93
CA GLY A 194 9.58 -12.83 -15.68
C GLY A 194 9.72 -11.39 -15.20
N PHE A 195 10.72 -10.64 -15.73
CA PHE A 195 10.86 -9.23 -15.39
C PHE A 195 9.66 -8.41 -15.86
N ASN A 196 9.09 -7.66 -14.93
CA ASN A 196 8.13 -6.60 -15.22
C ASN A 196 8.21 -5.51 -14.14
N VAL A 197 7.46 -4.41 -14.33
CA VAL A 197 7.43 -3.27 -13.41
C VAL A 197 6.01 -3.04 -12.93
N ILE A 198 5.87 -2.85 -11.62
CA ILE A 198 4.66 -2.29 -11.01
C ILE A 198 5.01 -0.89 -10.52
N ALA A 199 4.33 0.11 -11.03
CA ALA A 199 4.43 1.48 -10.52
C ALA A 199 3.15 1.90 -9.83
N THR A 200 3.26 2.75 -8.81
CA THR A 200 2.10 3.39 -8.18
C THR A 200 2.15 4.89 -8.41
N ALA A 201 0.98 5.51 -8.51
CA ALA A 201 0.86 6.95 -8.64
C ALA A 201 -0.41 7.47 -7.94
N ASN A 202 -0.31 8.69 -7.43
CA ASN A 202 -1.43 9.47 -6.99
C ASN A 202 -1.59 10.65 -7.96
N LEU A 203 -2.54 10.56 -8.88
CA LEU A 203 -2.68 11.53 -9.96
C LEU A 203 -3.31 12.87 -9.52
N ARG A 204 -3.82 12.94 -8.29
CA ARG A 204 -4.51 14.14 -7.75
C ARG A 204 -3.74 14.83 -6.64
N ASP A 205 -2.55 14.34 -6.29
CA ASP A 205 -1.76 14.90 -5.21
C ASP A 205 -1.01 16.17 -5.64
N LEU A 206 -0.75 17.05 -4.69
CA LEU A 206 0.11 18.22 -4.90
C LEU A 206 1.58 17.77 -4.97
N GLY A 207 2.36 18.39 -5.85
CA GLY A 207 3.79 18.06 -6.01
C GLY A 207 4.05 16.80 -6.85
N VAL A 208 3.10 16.38 -7.69
CA VAL A 208 3.31 15.35 -8.70
C VAL A 208 3.67 15.98 -10.05
N ASN A 209 4.50 15.29 -10.82
CA ASN A 209 4.86 15.65 -12.18
C ASN A 209 4.00 14.88 -13.18
N GLU A 210 3.58 15.53 -14.24
CA GLU A 210 2.82 14.87 -15.29
C GLU A 210 3.71 13.88 -16.05
N MET A 211 3.20 12.68 -16.30
CA MET A 211 3.87 11.67 -17.11
C MET A 211 3.77 12.01 -18.60
N SER A 212 4.88 11.83 -19.34
CA SER A 212 4.88 11.95 -20.78
C SER A 212 3.94 10.93 -21.44
N SER A 213 3.38 11.29 -22.60
CA SER A 213 2.53 10.37 -23.38
C SER A 213 3.29 9.11 -23.82
N ALA A 214 4.60 9.24 -24.02
CA ALA A 214 5.49 8.14 -24.34
C ALA A 214 5.56 7.13 -23.19
N LEU A 215 5.71 7.59 -21.95
CA LEU A 215 5.73 6.73 -20.77
C LEU A 215 4.36 6.12 -20.49
N LYS A 216 3.28 6.92 -20.58
CA LYS A 216 1.91 6.43 -20.39
C LYS A 216 1.58 5.21 -21.26
N ARG A 217 2.08 5.15 -22.51
CA ARG A 217 1.85 4.01 -23.43
C ARG A 217 2.56 2.71 -23.03
N ARG A 218 3.56 2.77 -22.14
CA ARG A 218 4.32 1.60 -21.66
C ARG A 218 3.68 0.95 -20.44
N PHE A 219 2.70 1.61 -19.85
CA PHE A 219 1.93 1.08 -18.73
C PHE A 219 0.49 0.78 -19.12
N ASN A 220 -0.06 -0.25 -18.49
CA ASN A 220 -1.48 -0.46 -18.37
C ASN A 220 -1.93 0.13 -17.02
N PHE A 221 -2.94 0.99 -17.04
CA PHE A 221 -3.42 1.72 -15.86
C PHE A 221 -4.60 0.99 -15.23
N GLU A 222 -4.48 0.69 -13.95
CA GLU A 222 -5.55 0.13 -13.14
C GLU A 222 -5.85 1.04 -11.96
N THR A 223 -7.12 1.36 -11.76
CA THR A 223 -7.55 2.26 -10.68
C THR A 223 -7.94 1.47 -9.45
N VAL A 224 -7.23 1.71 -8.35
CA VAL A 224 -7.55 1.17 -7.03
C VAL A 224 -8.47 2.14 -6.32
N ALA A 225 -9.76 1.84 -6.33
CA ALA A 225 -10.77 2.65 -5.67
C ALA A 225 -10.80 2.41 -4.15
N PRO A 226 -11.29 3.35 -3.35
CA PRO A 226 -11.63 3.11 -1.95
C PRO A 226 -12.64 1.98 -1.81
N ILE A 227 -12.60 1.28 -0.68
CA ILE A 227 -13.53 0.18 -0.41
C ILE A 227 -14.97 0.71 -0.38
N ALA A 228 -15.80 0.23 -1.31
CA ALA A 228 -17.21 0.64 -1.40
C ALA A 228 -18.10 -0.05 -0.36
N ASP A 229 -17.83 -1.31 -0.07
CA ASP A 229 -18.60 -2.12 0.88
C ASP A 229 -18.20 -1.80 2.33
N ALA A 230 -19.15 -1.38 3.15
CA ALA A 230 -18.93 -1.05 4.56
C ALA A 230 -18.57 -2.28 5.40
N ALA A 231 -19.16 -3.44 5.10
CA ALA A 231 -18.88 -4.67 5.82
C ALA A 231 -17.43 -5.14 5.55
N PHE A 232 -16.98 -5.05 4.30
CA PHE A 232 -15.58 -5.31 3.95
C PHE A 232 -14.61 -4.35 4.62
N GLU A 233 -14.94 -3.05 4.66
CA GLU A 233 -14.10 -2.06 5.33
C GLU A 233 -14.01 -2.33 6.84
N LYS A 234 -15.14 -2.67 7.46
CA LYS A 234 -15.21 -3.06 8.88
C LYS A 234 -14.37 -4.29 9.19
N GLU A 235 -14.51 -5.36 8.39
CA GLU A 235 -13.72 -6.59 8.52
C GLU A 235 -12.21 -6.32 8.38
N LEU A 236 -11.83 -5.52 7.39
CA LEU A 236 -10.42 -5.15 7.16
C LEU A 236 -9.84 -4.39 8.36
N ILE A 237 -10.56 -3.37 8.87
CA ILE A 237 -10.10 -2.57 10.01
C ILE A 237 -9.94 -3.46 11.24
N ALA A 238 -10.96 -4.27 11.57
CA ALA A 238 -10.90 -5.19 12.72
C ALA A 238 -9.70 -6.14 12.64
N ARG A 239 -9.48 -6.76 11.47
CA ARG A 239 -8.37 -7.68 11.27
C ARG A 239 -7.00 -6.99 11.38
N GLN A 240 -6.81 -5.86 10.69
CA GLN A 240 -5.51 -5.16 10.71
C GLN A 240 -5.17 -4.61 12.10
N VAL A 241 -6.19 -4.17 12.84
CA VAL A 241 -6.02 -3.72 14.22
C VAL A 241 -5.65 -4.90 15.11
N GLY A 242 -6.34 -6.04 14.99
CA GLY A 242 -6.00 -7.26 15.73
C GLY A 242 -4.58 -7.76 15.45
N GLU A 243 -4.16 -7.77 14.16
CA GLU A 243 -2.79 -8.12 13.77
C GLU A 243 -1.76 -7.20 14.44
N ARG A 244 -2.00 -5.87 14.46
CA ARG A 244 -1.11 -4.90 15.12
C ARG A 244 -1.10 -5.04 16.63
N MET A 245 -2.24 -5.30 17.27
CA MET A 245 -2.30 -5.49 18.72
C MET A 245 -1.56 -6.74 19.17
N ALA A 246 -1.52 -7.78 18.34
CA ALA A 246 -0.72 -8.98 18.61
C ALA A 246 0.80 -8.70 18.66
N GLU A 247 1.29 -7.67 17.98
CA GLU A 247 2.70 -7.23 18.07
C GLU A 247 3.06 -6.69 19.47
N TYR A 248 2.07 -6.30 20.27
CA TYR A 248 2.23 -5.82 21.65
C TYR A 248 1.89 -6.88 22.70
N ASP A 249 1.71 -8.14 22.29
CA ASP A 249 1.20 -9.21 23.17
C ASP A 249 -0.16 -8.89 23.84
N LEU A 250 -0.92 -7.97 23.24
CA LEU A 250 -2.23 -7.56 23.72
C LEU A 250 -3.35 -8.25 22.95
N LYS A 251 -4.24 -8.90 23.69
CA LYS A 251 -5.51 -9.42 23.18
C LYS A 251 -6.62 -8.41 23.47
N ALA A 252 -6.68 -7.35 22.68
CA ALA A 252 -7.70 -6.34 22.82
C ALA A 252 -8.35 -6.10 21.43
N ASP A 253 -9.67 -6.24 21.40
CA ASP A 253 -10.49 -5.99 20.23
C ASP A 253 -11.36 -4.76 20.45
N LEU A 254 -11.67 -4.05 19.38
CA LEU A 254 -12.66 -2.98 19.44
C LEU A 254 -14.07 -3.59 19.57
N PRO A 255 -14.87 -3.14 20.53
CA PRO A 255 -16.29 -3.45 20.54
C PRO A 255 -16.95 -3.08 19.21
N GLU A 256 -17.92 -3.86 18.79
CA GLU A 256 -18.56 -3.70 17.48
C GLU A 256 -19.16 -2.30 17.28
N ASP A 257 -19.79 -1.74 18.30
CA ASP A 257 -20.37 -0.40 18.28
C ASP A 257 -19.32 0.71 18.20
N VAL A 258 -18.11 0.51 18.74
CA VAL A 258 -16.98 1.44 18.61
C VAL A 258 -16.36 1.36 17.23
N LEU A 259 -16.24 0.16 16.68
CA LEU A 259 -15.78 -0.06 15.31
C LEU A 259 -16.75 0.58 14.30
N ASP A 260 -18.05 0.49 14.55
CA ASP A 260 -19.09 1.16 13.74
C ASP A 260 -18.92 2.69 13.76
N VAL A 261 -18.52 3.28 14.89
CA VAL A 261 -18.19 4.71 14.95
C VAL A 261 -17.04 5.03 14.00
N VAL A 262 -15.93 4.27 14.06
CA VAL A 262 -14.77 4.50 13.18
C VAL A 262 -15.17 4.42 11.72
N VAL A 263 -15.79 3.32 11.30
CA VAL A 263 -16.19 3.11 9.89
C VAL A 263 -17.12 4.20 9.41
N SER A 264 -18.15 4.53 10.20
CA SER A 264 -19.14 5.53 9.81
C SER A 264 -18.51 6.92 9.67
N VAL A 265 -17.70 7.37 10.63
CA VAL A 265 -17.05 8.69 10.57
C VAL A 265 -16.20 8.81 9.31
N PHE A 266 -15.35 7.82 9.04
CA PHE A 266 -14.48 7.86 7.86
C PHE A 266 -15.25 7.80 6.54
N ARG A 267 -16.31 7.00 6.47
CA ARG A 267 -17.15 6.92 5.26
C ARG A 267 -17.96 8.19 5.05
N ASP A 268 -18.62 8.71 6.08
CA ASP A 268 -19.44 9.92 5.97
C ASP A 268 -18.61 11.11 5.51
N LEU A 269 -17.43 11.32 6.13
CA LEU A 269 -16.54 12.42 5.77
C LEU A 269 -15.92 12.22 4.38
N ARG A 270 -15.59 10.98 3.97
CA ARG A 270 -15.03 10.65 2.66
C ARG A 270 -16.06 10.81 1.54
N THR A 271 -17.29 10.35 1.77
CA THR A 271 -18.35 10.39 0.73
C THR A 271 -19.12 11.69 0.69
N GLY A 272 -19.03 12.52 1.73
CA GLY A 272 -19.83 13.74 1.87
C GLY A 272 -21.31 13.47 2.19
N ARG A 273 -21.62 12.25 2.63
CA ARG A 273 -23.00 11.84 2.97
C ARG A 273 -23.00 10.86 4.13
N ALA A 274 -23.90 11.09 5.08
CA ALA A 274 -24.19 10.12 6.14
C ALA A 274 -25.14 9.02 5.62
N GLU A 275 -25.24 7.92 6.37
CA GLU A 275 -26.08 6.77 6.03
C GLU A 275 -27.57 7.13 5.87
N ASP A 276 -28.06 8.10 6.65
CA ASP A 276 -29.43 8.63 6.57
C ASP A 276 -29.66 9.61 5.40
N GLY A 277 -28.62 9.83 4.56
CA GLY A 277 -28.66 10.73 3.42
C GLY A 277 -28.31 12.19 3.74
N ALA A 278 -28.05 12.54 5.00
CA ALA A 278 -27.65 13.89 5.39
C ALA A 278 -26.32 14.28 4.71
N VAL A 279 -26.25 15.53 4.21
CA VAL A 279 -25.06 16.06 3.56
C VAL A 279 -23.99 16.37 4.63
N VAL A 280 -22.78 15.93 4.39
CA VAL A 280 -21.60 16.12 5.24
C VAL A 280 -20.56 16.92 4.47
N ALA A 281 -19.98 17.94 5.08
CA ALA A 281 -18.91 18.71 4.47
C ALA A 281 -17.63 17.84 4.46
N GLN A 282 -17.09 17.58 3.27
CA GLN A 282 -15.88 16.77 3.11
C GLN A 282 -14.63 17.58 3.50
N PRO A 283 -13.77 17.07 4.38
CA PRO A 283 -12.45 17.65 4.62
C PRO A 283 -11.59 17.54 3.36
N LYS A 284 -10.55 18.37 3.25
CA LYS A 284 -9.49 18.23 2.24
C LYS A 284 -8.57 17.06 2.58
N SER A 285 -8.42 16.79 3.87
CA SER A 285 -7.69 15.63 4.38
C SER A 285 -8.34 14.36 3.84
N VAL A 286 -7.50 13.46 3.32
CA VAL A 286 -7.98 12.16 2.83
C VAL A 286 -8.44 11.32 4.02
N MET A 287 -9.69 10.89 3.99
CA MET A 287 -10.28 9.99 5.00
C MET A 287 -10.15 8.54 4.53
N SER A 288 -8.91 8.06 4.49
CA SER A 288 -8.59 6.73 3.96
C SER A 288 -8.86 5.61 4.97
N THR A 289 -9.05 4.39 4.46
CA THR A 289 -9.16 3.18 5.32
C THR A 289 -7.89 2.94 6.13
N ALA A 290 -6.71 3.29 5.59
CA ALA A 290 -5.45 3.20 6.33
C ALA A 290 -5.42 4.12 7.55
N GLU A 291 -5.95 5.34 7.43
CA GLU A 291 -6.10 6.28 8.56
C GLU A 291 -7.16 5.78 9.54
N ALA A 292 -8.26 5.18 9.07
CA ALA A 292 -9.24 4.54 9.94
C ALA A 292 -8.63 3.42 10.80
N VAL A 293 -7.76 2.60 10.22
CA VAL A 293 -6.98 1.59 10.96
C VAL A 293 -6.07 2.24 12.00
N ASN A 294 -5.40 3.35 11.66
CA ASN A 294 -4.54 4.05 12.61
C ASN A 294 -5.32 4.63 13.80
N VAL A 295 -6.48 5.25 13.54
CA VAL A 295 -7.37 5.76 14.59
C VAL A 295 -7.89 4.63 15.48
N ALA A 296 -8.33 3.53 14.87
CA ALA A 296 -8.82 2.36 15.60
C ALA A 296 -7.73 1.73 16.48
N HIS A 297 -6.52 1.57 15.94
CA HIS A 297 -5.36 1.06 16.67
C HIS A 297 -4.95 2.01 17.80
N GLY A 298 -4.84 3.32 17.53
CA GLY A 298 -4.55 4.33 18.54
C GLY A 298 -5.58 4.36 19.68
N ALA A 299 -6.87 4.18 19.37
CA ALA A 299 -7.93 4.11 20.36
C ALA A 299 -7.77 2.89 21.29
N LEU A 300 -7.32 1.74 20.75
CA LEU A 300 -7.01 0.55 21.57
C LEU A 300 -5.76 0.75 22.43
N LEU A 301 -4.70 1.35 21.89
CA LEU A 301 -3.50 1.66 22.68
C LEU A 301 -3.80 2.63 23.81
N ASP A 302 -4.58 3.69 23.54
CA ASP A 302 -5.03 4.65 24.55
C ASP A 302 -5.83 3.93 25.65
N ALA A 303 -6.80 3.10 25.27
CA ALA A 303 -7.59 2.33 26.22
C ALA A 303 -6.73 1.36 27.06
N SER A 304 -5.78 0.65 26.43
CA SER A 304 -4.99 -0.39 27.09
C SER A 304 -3.88 0.16 27.98
N TYR A 305 -3.19 1.22 27.56
CA TYR A 305 -1.98 1.71 28.23
C TYR A 305 -2.17 2.98 29.04
N LEU A 306 -3.11 3.85 28.66
CA LEU A 306 -3.28 5.15 29.31
C LEU A 306 -4.49 5.18 30.23
N SER A 307 -5.68 4.82 29.77
CA SER A 307 -6.87 4.88 30.60
C SER A 307 -7.12 3.60 31.42
N GLY A 308 -6.65 2.46 30.95
CA GLY A 308 -6.91 1.16 31.60
C GLY A 308 -8.38 0.69 31.52
N ASP A 309 -9.16 1.34 30.65
CA ASP A 309 -10.58 1.09 30.46
C ASP A 309 -10.85 0.30 29.17
N ALA A 310 -12.08 -0.19 29.02
CA ALA A 310 -12.55 -0.74 27.75
C ALA A 310 -12.58 0.37 26.68
N PRO A 311 -12.20 0.07 25.41
CA PRO A 311 -12.23 1.06 24.34
C PRO A 311 -13.64 1.56 24.10
N THR A 312 -13.78 2.88 23.91
CA THR A 312 -15.05 3.59 23.74
C THR A 312 -14.95 4.58 22.57
N GLY A 313 -16.09 5.15 22.16
CA GLY A 313 -16.10 6.24 21.19
C GLY A 313 -15.29 7.47 21.59
N ALA A 314 -15.05 7.69 22.88
CA ALA A 314 -14.21 8.79 23.35
C ALA A 314 -12.73 8.62 22.93
N HIS A 315 -12.21 7.39 23.00
CA HIS A 315 -10.86 7.08 22.54
C HIS A 315 -10.74 7.32 21.02
N VAL A 316 -11.77 6.95 20.25
CA VAL A 316 -11.84 7.23 18.81
C VAL A 316 -11.79 8.74 18.54
N ALA A 317 -12.57 9.53 19.27
CA ALA A 317 -12.62 10.99 19.10
C ALA A 317 -11.24 11.65 19.29
N ARG A 318 -10.54 11.26 20.38
CA ARG A 318 -9.18 11.77 20.65
C ARG A 318 -8.19 11.46 19.54
N GLN A 319 -8.20 10.24 19.01
CA GLN A 319 -7.28 9.84 17.93
C GLN A 319 -7.64 10.43 16.56
N LEU A 320 -8.93 10.64 16.29
CA LEU A 320 -9.40 11.22 15.03
C LEU A 320 -8.88 12.64 14.80
N ARG A 321 -8.74 13.42 15.86
CA ARG A 321 -8.29 14.81 15.80
C ARG A 321 -6.96 14.97 15.05
N GLY A 322 -5.96 14.15 15.37
CA GLY A 322 -4.64 14.20 14.72
C GLY A 322 -4.66 13.81 13.25
N VAL A 323 -5.69 13.10 12.79
CA VAL A 323 -5.85 12.71 11.39
C VAL A 323 -6.51 13.81 10.58
N VAL A 324 -7.50 14.52 11.15
CA VAL A 324 -8.26 15.56 10.45
C VAL A 324 -7.59 16.92 10.56
N PHE A 325 -7.02 17.27 11.72
CA PHE A 325 -6.46 18.60 11.99
C PHE A 325 -4.97 18.69 11.63
N LYS A 326 -4.60 18.25 10.42
CA LYS A 326 -3.18 18.28 10.03
C LYS A 326 -2.63 19.71 10.00
N ASP A 327 -3.19 20.57 9.14
CA ASP A 327 -2.73 21.95 8.90
C ASP A 327 -3.84 22.88 8.36
N ASP A 328 -5.08 22.42 8.19
CA ASP A 328 -6.19 23.20 7.61
C ASP A 328 -7.28 23.48 8.64
N ALA A 329 -7.40 24.75 9.02
CA ALA A 329 -8.45 25.21 9.94
C ALA A 329 -9.89 25.02 9.37
N ASP A 330 -10.02 24.88 8.05
CA ASP A 330 -11.30 24.61 7.42
C ASP A 330 -11.75 23.16 7.66
N ASP A 331 -10.81 22.23 7.63
CA ASP A 331 -11.10 20.82 7.95
C ASP A 331 -11.51 20.65 9.42
N ALA A 332 -10.91 21.43 10.32
CA ALA A 332 -11.34 21.50 11.72
C ALA A 332 -12.81 21.95 11.85
N ARG A 333 -13.20 23.02 11.12
CA ARG A 333 -14.61 23.49 11.12
C ARG A 333 -15.58 22.45 10.57
N LYS A 334 -15.18 21.73 9.52
CA LYS A 334 -16.00 20.67 8.93
C LYS A 334 -16.23 19.50 9.89
N LEU A 335 -15.18 19.10 10.61
CA LEU A 335 -15.28 18.05 11.62
C LEU A 335 -16.20 18.51 12.77
N ARG A 336 -16.06 19.74 13.25
CA ARG A 336 -16.97 20.29 14.28
C ARG A 336 -18.42 20.25 13.83
N ALA A 337 -18.69 20.69 12.59
CA ALA A 337 -20.04 20.65 12.03
C ALA A 337 -20.60 19.22 11.99
N TYR A 338 -19.77 18.22 11.65
CA TYR A 338 -20.13 16.81 11.69
C TYR A 338 -20.46 16.36 13.12
N VAL A 339 -19.61 16.71 14.08
CA VAL A 339 -19.81 16.37 15.50
C VAL A 339 -21.10 16.98 16.04
N ASP A 340 -21.36 18.25 15.77
CA ASP A 340 -22.53 18.98 16.26
C ASP A 340 -23.86 18.53 15.62
N THR A 341 -23.81 17.91 14.45
CA THR A 341 -25.00 17.47 13.71
C THR A 341 -25.16 15.94 13.76
N ILE A 342 -24.34 15.23 13.00
CA ILE A 342 -24.47 13.79 12.77
C ILE A 342 -24.11 12.98 14.05
N ALA A 343 -22.94 13.25 14.64
CA ALA A 343 -22.51 12.50 15.82
C ALA A 343 -23.45 12.74 17.00
N ARG A 344 -23.93 13.98 17.19
CA ARG A 344 -24.95 14.33 18.20
C ARG A 344 -26.27 13.57 17.98
N ALA A 345 -26.75 13.49 16.74
CA ALA A 345 -27.98 12.75 16.44
C ALA A 345 -27.86 11.26 16.70
N ARG A 346 -26.74 10.64 16.28
CA ARG A 346 -26.42 9.22 16.55
C ARG A 346 -26.18 8.93 18.03
N GLY A 347 -25.61 9.88 18.77
CA GLY A 347 -25.38 9.78 20.20
C GLY A 347 -26.65 9.63 21.05
N ARG A 348 -27.82 10.02 20.53
CA ARG A 348 -29.11 9.78 21.18
C ARG A 348 -29.54 8.30 21.17
N LYS A 349 -28.97 7.50 20.27
CA LYS A 349 -29.35 6.11 20.02
C LYS A 349 -28.25 5.10 20.37
N SER A 350 -27.00 5.53 20.48
CA SER A 350 -25.83 4.67 20.74
C SER A 350 -24.92 5.25 21.80
N ARG A 351 -24.49 4.42 22.77
CA ARG A 351 -23.55 4.81 23.83
C ARG A 351 -22.18 5.15 23.27
N ALA A 352 -21.70 4.39 22.28
CA ALA A 352 -20.42 4.65 21.63
C ALA A 352 -20.42 6.04 20.93
N TRP A 353 -21.50 6.37 20.21
CA TRP A 353 -21.66 7.70 19.60
C TRP A 353 -21.84 8.82 20.63
N ALA A 354 -22.50 8.56 21.75
CA ALA A 354 -22.63 9.56 22.82
C ALA A 354 -21.26 9.87 23.45
N ALA A 355 -20.44 8.83 23.71
CA ALA A 355 -19.09 9.00 24.22
C ALA A 355 -18.17 9.74 23.19
N PHE A 356 -18.27 9.39 21.92
CA PHE A 356 -17.59 10.07 20.82
C PHE A 356 -17.95 11.56 20.76
N HIS A 357 -19.24 11.88 20.71
CA HIS A 357 -19.73 13.25 20.66
C HIS A 357 -19.28 14.09 21.85
N LYS A 358 -19.34 13.54 23.07
CA LYS A 358 -18.91 14.23 24.28
C LYS A 358 -17.42 14.55 24.23
N ALA A 359 -16.55 13.55 23.98
CA ALA A 359 -15.13 13.75 23.95
C ALA A 359 -14.67 14.68 22.82
N ALA A 360 -15.29 14.58 21.64
CA ALA A 360 -14.98 15.48 20.53
C ALA A 360 -15.32 16.96 20.79
N LYS A 361 -16.20 17.25 21.76
CA LYS A 361 -16.52 18.61 22.22
C LYS A 361 -15.64 19.11 23.35
N ASP A 362 -15.26 18.25 24.28
CA ASP A 362 -14.48 18.64 25.48
C ASP A 362 -13.02 19.00 25.13
N ASP A 363 -12.56 18.64 23.94
CA ASP A 363 -11.22 18.91 23.43
C ASP A 363 -11.10 20.23 22.61
N ASP A 364 -12.15 21.05 22.56
CA ASP A 364 -12.16 22.41 22.00
C ASP A 364 -11.84 23.42 23.09
#